data_829ec02542389311cce45dc38826a4d3
#
_entry.id   829ec02542389311cce45dc38826a4d3
#
_cell.length_a   1.000
_cell.length_b   1.000
_cell.length_c   1.000
_cell.angle_alpha   90.00
_cell.angle_beta   90.00
_cell.angle_gamma   90.00
#
_symmetry.space_group_name_H-M   'P 1'
#
loop_
_entity.id
_entity.type
_entity.pdbx_description
1 polymer ?
#
loop_
_entity_poly.entity_id
_entity_poly.type
_entity_poly.pdbx_seq_one_letter_code
_entity_poly.pdbx_strand_id
1 'polypeptide(L)'
;DPEMSRGLGDVYKRQEAGLLKLRKSLGLFANIRPAYLYDELKKACPLRDEVIGDGFDMVIMRELTGGLYFGERHTEEIDGVRTAIDTLSYNENEIRRIAIKAFDIARKRKKHVISVDKANVLDSSRLWRAVVEEVAKDYEDVTYEHMLVDNCAMQLVMNPGQFDVVLTENMFGDILSDEASMITGSIGMLSSASLNETKFGMYEPSHGSAPDIAGKDIANPIATILSAAMMLRYSFDLDREADAIEAAVQKALTEGYRTSDIMAEGCTLVGTTRMGELIAGYIE
;
A
#
# COMPACT_ATOMS: atom_id res chain seq x y z
N ASP A 1 1.06 -28.88 19.44
CA ASP A 1 -0.06 -28.80 20.40
C ASP A 1 -1.22 -28.05 19.75
N PRO A 2 -2.41 -28.68 19.53
CA PRO A 2 -3.56 -28.06 18.88
C PRO A 2 -4.13 -26.84 19.64
N GLU A 3 -3.87 -26.72 20.93
CA GLU A 3 -4.34 -25.60 21.75
C GLU A 3 -3.47 -24.34 21.58
N MET A 4 -2.15 -24.49 21.38
CA MET A 4 -1.27 -23.37 21.08
C MET A 4 -1.55 -22.75 19.70
N SER A 5 -1.91 -23.56 18.70
CA SER A 5 -2.29 -23.06 17.37
C SER A 5 -3.61 -22.29 17.37
N ARG A 6 -4.56 -22.66 18.26
CA ARG A 6 -5.83 -21.92 18.44
C ARG A 6 -5.62 -20.56 19.10
N GLY A 7 -4.71 -20.47 20.09
CA GLY A 7 -4.40 -19.20 20.78
C GLY A 7 -3.73 -18.17 19.88
N LEU A 8 -2.81 -18.57 19.00
CA LEU A 8 -2.16 -17.69 18.04
C LEU A 8 -3.14 -17.17 16.98
N GLY A 9 -4.00 -18.04 16.43
CA GLY A 9 -5.02 -17.61 15.46
C GLY A 9 -6.02 -16.61 16.04
N ASP A 10 -6.38 -16.70 17.32
CA ASP A 10 -7.27 -15.76 17.99
C ASP A 10 -6.59 -14.42 18.30
N VAL A 11 -5.28 -14.41 18.58
CA VAL A 11 -4.50 -13.17 18.78
C VAL A 11 -4.41 -12.39 17.47
N TYR A 12 -4.12 -13.03 16.34
CA TYR A 12 -4.11 -12.37 15.01
C TYR A 12 -5.48 -11.82 14.64
N LYS A 13 -6.55 -12.60 14.79
CA LYS A 13 -7.92 -12.14 14.52
C LYS A 13 -8.32 -10.93 15.38
N ARG A 14 -7.84 -10.85 16.62
CA ARG A 14 -8.11 -9.69 17.49
C ARG A 14 -7.34 -8.46 17.09
N GLN A 15 -6.10 -8.58 16.61
CA GLN A 15 -5.29 -7.46 16.14
C GLN A 15 -5.88 -6.84 14.87
N GLU A 16 -6.22 -7.62 13.86
CA GLU A 16 -6.87 -7.13 12.63
C GLU A 16 -8.22 -6.47 12.92
N ALA A 17 -9.07 -7.10 13.75
CA ALA A 17 -10.36 -6.53 14.15
C ALA A 17 -10.20 -5.19 14.90
N GLY A 18 -9.16 -5.07 15.74
CA GLY A 18 -8.82 -3.83 16.44
C GLY A 18 -8.41 -2.71 15.47
N LEU A 19 -7.57 -3.03 14.50
CA LEU A 19 -7.09 -2.11 13.47
C LEU A 19 -8.23 -1.62 12.57
N LEU A 20 -9.08 -2.53 12.08
CA LEU A 20 -10.26 -2.18 11.29
C LEU A 20 -11.22 -1.27 12.05
N LYS A 21 -11.46 -1.56 13.35
CA LYS A 21 -12.29 -0.71 14.20
C LYS A 21 -11.69 0.69 14.40
N LEU A 22 -10.37 0.78 14.59
CA LEU A 22 -9.65 2.04 14.72
C LEU A 22 -9.76 2.87 13.43
N ARG A 23 -9.50 2.27 12.27
CA ARG A 23 -9.61 2.92 10.95
C ARG A 23 -11.02 3.48 10.73
N LYS A 24 -12.05 2.69 11.03
CA LYS A 24 -13.44 3.11 10.91
C LYS A 24 -13.80 4.24 11.87
N SER A 25 -13.40 4.15 13.14
CA SER A 25 -13.75 5.15 14.17
C SER A 25 -13.08 6.50 13.92
N LEU A 26 -11.91 6.52 13.28
CA LEU A 26 -11.16 7.72 12.93
C LEU A 26 -11.45 8.22 11.50
N GLY A 27 -12.31 7.52 10.76
CA GLY A 27 -12.67 7.88 9.39
C GLY A 27 -11.52 7.83 8.39
N LEU A 28 -10.57 6.91 8.59
CA LEU A 28 -9.37 6.77 7.76
C LEU A 28 -9.69 6.01 6.47
N PHE A 29 -10.22 6.69 5.49
CA PHE A 29 -10.71 6.06 4.26
C PHE A 29 -9.69 5.97 3.12
N ALA A 30 -8.70 6.88 3.09
CA ALA A 30 -7.71 6.95 2.02
C ALA A 30 -6.39 6.34 2.47
N ASN A 31 -6.10 5.14 2.00
CA ASN A 31 -4.82 4.49 2.26
C ASN A 31 -3.89 4.70 1.06
N ILE A 32 -2.77 5.34 1.32
CA ILE A 32 -1.73 5.69 0.35
C ILE A 32 -0.57 4.73 0.54
N ARG A 33 -0.24 3.95 -0.49
CA ARG A 33 0.85 2.98 -0.52
C ARG A 33 1.77 3.26 -1.71
N PRO A 34 2.86 4.03 -1.53
CA PRO A 34 3.86 4.25 -2.58
C PRO A 34 4.63 2.95 -2.85
N ALA A 35 4.86 2.65 -4.13
CA ALA A 35 5.74 1.57 -4.56
C ALA A 35 6.78 2.17 -5.52
N TYR A 36 7.97 2.40 -4.98
CA TYR A 36 9.09 3.01 -5.68
C TYR A 36 10.27 2.04 -5.73
N LEU A 37 10.80 1.79 -6.93
CA LEU A 37 12.00 0.99 -7.11
C LEU A 37 13.23 1.89 -7.10
N TYR A 38 14.00 1.82 -6.03
CA TYR A 38 15.31 2.48 -5.94
C TYR A 38 16.29 1.86 -6.93
N ASP A 39 17.10 2.66 -7.60
CA ASP A 39 18.12 2.17 -8.54
C ASP A 39 19.06 1.14 -7.89
N GLU A 40 19.38 1.37 -6.63
CA GLU A 40 20.22 0.49 -5.82
C GLU A 40 19.58 -0.86 -5.50
N LEU A 41 18.26 -0.98 -5.63
CA LEU A 41 17.50 -2.19 -5.36
C LEU A 41 17.08 -2.94 -6.64
N LYS A 42 17.44 -2.48 -7.82
CA LYS A 42 17.10 -3.16 -9.09
C LYS A 42 17.55 -4.64 -9.09
N LYS A 43 18.69 -4.96 -8.44
CA LYS A 43 19.16 -6.35 -8.30
C LYS A 43 18.34 -7.20 -7.32
N ALA A 44 17.63 -6.59 -6.39
CA ALA A 44 16.72 -7.28 -5.47
C ALA A 44 15.30 -7.44 -6.06
N CYS A 45 14.97 -6.68 -7.11
CA CYS A 45 13.72 -6.81 -7.85
C CYS A 45 13.65 -8.18 -8.54
N PRO A 46 12.54 -8.92 -8.42
CA PRO A 46 12.39 -10.23 -9.05
C PRO A 46 12.10 -10.17 -10.56
N LEU A 47 11.83 -8.97 -11.09
CA LEU A 47 11.54 -8.77 -12.50
C LEU A 47 12.82 -8.74 -13.34
N ARG A 48 12.69 -9.08 -14.62
CA ARG A 48 13.80 -8.99 -15.59
C ARG A 48 14.12 -7.53 -15.90
N ASP A 49 15.39 -7.26 -16.20
CA ASP A 49 15.88 -5.90 -16.50
C ASP A 49 15.09 -5.22 -17.65
N GLU A 50 14.65 -5.97 -18.66
CA GLU A 50 13.87 -5.43 -19.77
C GLU A 50 12.46 -4.96 -19.32
N VAL A 51 11.92 -5.54 -18.25
CA VAL A 51 10.63 -5.15 -17.65
C VAL A 51 10.81 -3.97 -16.70
N ILE A 52 11.91 -3.94 -15.95
CA ILE A 52 12.24 -2.85 -15.03
C ILE A 52 12.52 -1.56 -15.80
N GLY A 53 13.25 -1.64 -16.93
CA GLY A 53 13.64 -0.48 -17.72
C GLY A 53 14.33 0.59 -16.87
N ASP A 54 13.83 1.83 -16.95
CA ASP A 54 14.34 2.96 -16.16
C ASP A 54 13.91 2.91 -14.68
N GLY A 55 13.09 1.93 -14.30
CA GLY A 55 12.48 1.82 -12.97
C GLY A 55 10.99 2.18 -12.99
N PHE A 56 10.37 2.15 -11.83
CA PHE A 56 8.97 2.53 -11.67
C PHE A 56 8.75 3.27 -10.36
N ASP A 57 7.79 4.17 -10.40
CA ASP A 57 7.31 4.97 -9.29
C ASP A 57 5.79 5.10 -9.42
N MET A 58 5.06 4.40 -8.57
CA MET A 58 3.61 4.38 -8.52
C MET A 58 3.08 4.55 -7.11
N VAL A 59 1.83 4.97 -7.00
CA VAL A 59 1.10 5.05 -5.72
C VAL A 59 -0.20 4.29 -5.84
N ILE A 60 -0.44 3.35 -4.93
CA ILE A 60 -1.72 2.66 -4.82
C ILE A 60 -2.59 3.42 -3.82
N MET A 61 -3.72 3.91 -4.31
CA MET A 61 -4.76 4.61 -3.56
C MET A 61 -5.89 3.62 -3.27
N ARG A 62 -5.88 3.05 -2.06
CA ARG A 62 -6.84 2.04 -1.59
C ARG A 62 -7.93 2.72 -0.77
N GLU A 63 -9.20 2.54 -1.16
CA GLU A 63 -10.32 2.83 -0.26
C GLU A 63 -10.26 1.86 0.92
N LEU A 64 -10.34 2.35 2.18
CA LEU A 64 -9.94 1.56 3.34
C LEU A 64 -11.09 1.23 4.29
N THR A 65 -12.28 1.81 4.14
CA THR A 65 -13.37 1.72 5.13
C THR A 65 -14.68 1.18 4.58
N GLY A 66 -14.70 0.76 3.32
CA GLY A 66 -15.83 0.13 2.64
C GLY A 66 -15.53 -1.30 2.16
N GLY A 67 -16.39 -1.79 1.31
CA GLY A 67 -16.24 -3.05 0.60
C GLY A 67 -16.39 -4.29 1.47
N LEU A 68 -15.77 -5.37 1.02
CA LEU A 68 -15.91 -6.70 1.61
C LEU A 68 -15.46 -6.76 3.08
N TYR A 69 -14.42 -6.01 3.46
CA TYR A 69 -13.88 -6.05 4.82
C TYR A 69 -14.78 -5.40 5.87
N PHE A 70 -15.73 -4.56 5.46
CA PHE A 70 -16.67 -3.87 6.32
C PHE A 70 -18.13 -4.26 6.10
N GLY A 71 -18.39 -5.12 5.12
CA GLY A 71 -19.72 -5.68 4.84
C GLY A 71 -20.20 -6.62 5.92
N GLU A 72 -21.50 -6.90 5.89
CA GLU A 72 -22.10 -7.92 6.75
C GLU A 72 -21.52 -9.29 6.42
N ARG A 73 -21.27 -10.07 7.46
CA ARG A 73 -20.74 -11.42 7.34
C ARG A 73 -21.32 -12.33 8.39
N HIS A 74 -21.72 -13.51 7.97
CA HIS A 74 -22.22 -14.53 8.87
C HIS A 74 -22.05 -15.93 8.26
N THR A 75 -22.16 -16.94 9.12
CA THR A 75 -22.23 -18.33 8.69
C THR A 75 -23.53 -18.90 9.20
N GLU A 76 -24.32 -19.48 8.32
CA GLU A 76 -25.59 -20.09 8.62
C GLU A 76 -25.72 -21.49 8.00
N GLU A 77 -26.74 -22.21 8.38
CA GLU A 77 -27.09 -23.49 7.77
C GLU A 77 -28.22 -23.28 6.76
N ILE A 78 -27.95 -23.58 5.51
CA ILE A 78 -28.92 -23.52 4.41
C ILE A 78 -29.10 -24.95 3.88
N ASP A 79 -30.31 -25.49 3.93
CA ASP A 79 -30.63 -26.84 3.47
C ASP A 79 -29.71 -27.94 4.07
N GLY A 80 -29.35 -27.81 5.37
CA GLY A 80 -28.46 -28.72 6.07
C GLY A 80 -26.98 -28.58 5.77
N VAL A 81 -26.58 -27.53 5.02
CA VAL A 81 -25.19 -27.26 4.65
C VAL A 81 -24.71 -25.94 5.27
N ARG A 82 -23.56 -25.97 5.93
CA ARG A 82 -22.94 -24.75 6.44
C ARG A 82 -22.51 -23.82 5.28
N THR A 83 -23.06 -22.61 5.27
CA THR A 83 -22.81 -21.60 4.23
C THR A 83 -22.28 -20.32 4.88
N ALA A 84 -21.12 -19.83 4.43
CA ALA A 84 -20.55 -18.57 4.84
C ALA A 84 -20.87 -17.49 3.80
N ILE A 85 -21.31 -16.33 4.25
CA ILE A 85 -21.71 -15.20 3.41
C ILE A 85 -20.93 -13.97 3.85
N ASP A 86 -20.26 -13.33 2.88
CA ASP A 86 -19.61 -12.04 3.01
C ASP A 86 -20.19 -11.08 1.98
N THR A 87 -20.64 -9.90 2.42
CA THR A 87 -21.28 -8.91 1.54
C THR A 87 -20.30 -7.83 1.13
N LEU A 88 -20.13 -7.64 -0.18
CA LEU A 88 -19.38 -6.52 -0.74
C LEU A 88 -20.37 -5.40 -1.09
N SER A 89 -20.19 -4.21 -0.50
CA SER A 89 -21.01 -3.03 -0.81
C SER A 89 -20.17 -1.77 -0.85
N TYR A 90 -20.51 -0.88 -1.77
CA TYR A 90 -19.99 0.49 -1.88
C TYR A 90 -21.12 1.44 -2.18
N ASN A 91 -21.06 2.65 -1.62
CA ASN A 91 -21.94 3.75 -1.99
C ASN A 91 -21.14 4.85 -2.73
N GLU A 92 -21.88 5.75 -3.40
CA GLU A 92 -21.27 6.82 -4.20
C GLU A 92 -20.33 7.73 -3.41
N ASN A 93 -20.65 8.01 -2.13
CA ASN A 93 -19.83 8.90 -1.31
C ASN A 93 -18.47 8.27 -0.97
N GLU A 94 -18.43 6.96 -0.69
CA GLU A 94 -17.20 6.22 -0.44
C GLU A 94 -16.30 6.23 -1.66
N ILE A 95 -16.86 6.00 -2.84
CA ILE A 95 -16.13 6.00 -4.10
C ILE A 95 -15.64 7.42 -4.44
N ARG A 96 -16.52 8.41 -4.34
CA ARG A 96 -16.23 9.80 -4.71
C ARG A 96 -15.09 10.38 -3.88
N ARG A 97 -15.10 10.20 -2.56
CA ARG A 97 -14.05 10.75 -1.69
C ARG A 97 -12.66 10.17 -1.98
N ILE A 98 -12.55 8.88 -2.27
CA ILE A 98 -11.25 8.28 -2.61
C ILE A 98 -10.81 8.64 -4.03
N ALA A 99 -11.74 8.74 -4.98
CA ALA A 99 -11.45 9.20 -6.34
C ALA A 99 -10.88 10.62 -6.33
N ILE A 100 -11.52 11.56 -5.63
CA ILE A 100 -11.02 12.94 -5.47
C ILE A 100 -9.57 12.93 -4.94
N LYS A 101 -9.28 12.16 -3.88
CA LYS A 101 -7.91 12.06 -3.34
C LYS A 101 -6.92 11.49 -4.35
N ALA A 102 -7.32 10.50 -5.14
CA ALA A 102 -6.46 9.90 -6.16
C ALA A 102 -6.13 10.90 -7.29
N PHE A 103 -7.12 11.63 -7.77
CA PHE A 103 -6.91 12.66 -8.78
C PHE A 103 -6.09 13.85 -8.26
N ASP A 104 -6.28 14.28 -7.00
CA ASP A 104 -5.47 15.32 -6.36
C ASP A 104 -3.99 14.90 -6.24
N ILE A 105 -3.72 13.64 -5.93
CA ILE A 105 -2.37 13.10 -5.90
C ILE A 105 -1.80 13.03 -7.32
N ALA A 106 -2.56 12.54 -8.29
CA ALA A 106 -2.12 12.46 -9.68
C ALA A 106 -1.71 13.82 -10.25
N ARG A 107 -2.43 14.90 -9.90
CA ARG A 107 -2.05 16.29 -10.30
C ARG A 107 -0.64 16.69 -9.87
N LYS A 108 -0.16 16.15 -8.76
CA LYS A 108 1.19 16.43 -8.22
C LYS A 108 2.24 15.44 -8.74
N ARG A 109 1.84 14.47 -9.55
CA ARG A 109 2.69 13.41 -10.12
C ARG A 109 2.66 13.46 -11.66
N LYS A 110 2.60 12.32 -12.32
CA LYS A 110 2.64 12.18 -13.79
C LYS A 110 1.27 12.42 -14.44
N LYS A 111 0.23 12.79 -13.66
CA LYS A 111 -1.12 13.13 -14.10
C LYS A 111 -1.86 11.98 -14.80
N HIS A 112 -1.70 10.76 -14.30
CA HIS A 112 -2.39 9.60 -14.83
C HIS A 112 -2.99 8.74 -13.71
N VAL A 113 -4.29 8.39 -13.84
CA VAL A 113 -5.01 7.52 -12.90
C VAL A 113 -5.45 6.25 -13.61
N ILE A 114 -5.07 5.09 -13.08
CA ILE A 114 -5.63 3.80 -13.48
C ILE A 114 -6.62 3.36 -12.40
N SER A 115 -7.91 3.41 -12.75
CA SER A 115 -9.00 2.96 -11.87
C SER A 115 -9.22 1.47 -12.03
N VAL A 116 -8.95 0.70 -10.97
CA VAL A 116 -8.98 -0.76 -10.99
C VAL A 116 -10.27 -1.29 -10.38
N ASP A 117 -10.91 -2.20 -11.10
CA ASP A 117 -12.22 -2.75 -10.74
C ASP A 117 -12.46 -4.17 -11.31
N LYS A 118 -13.66 -4.70 -11.09
CA LYS A 118 -14.17 -5.95 -11.70
C LYS A 118 -15.55 -5.75 -12.35
N ALA A 119 -15.71 -4.67 -13.11
CA ALA A 119 -17.00 -4.24 -13.64
C ALA A 119 -17.64 -5.22 -14.63
N ASN A 120 -16.86 -6.13 -15.23
CA ASN A 120 -17.37 -7.21 -16.06
C ASN A 120 -18.24 -8.23 -15.27
N VAL A 121 -18.12 -8.23 -13.91
CA VAL A 121 -18.84 -9.17 -13.04
C VAL A 121 -19.68 -8.45 -11.96
N LEU A 122 -19.08 -7.47 -11.27
CA LEU A 122 -19.63 -6.89 -10.03
C LEU A 122 -20.42 -5.60 -10.27
N ASP A 123 -21.59 -5.47 -9.65
CA ASP A 123 -22.40 -4.24 -9.67
C ASP A 123 -21.70 -3.10 -8.92
N SER A 124 -21.06 -3.40 -7.78
CA SER A 124 -20.25 -2.42 -7.04
C SER A 124 -19.14 -1.80 -7.89
N SER A 125 -18.50 -2.59 -8.74
CA SER A 125 -17.48 -2.12 -9.69
C SER A 125 -18.05 -1.31 -10.85
N ARG A 126 -19.28 -1.61 -11.29
CA ARG A 126 -19.99 -0.78 -12.28
C ARG A 126 -20.33 0.60 -11.71
N LEU A 127 -20.80 0.66 -10.47
CA LEU A 127 -21.02 1.93 -9.76
C LEU A 127 -19.68 2.66 -9.57
N TRP A 128 -18.61 1.93 -9.21
CA TRP A 128 -17.25 2.49 -9.07
C TRP A 128 -16.84 3.26 -10.32
N ARG A 129 -16.94 2.64 -11.51
CA ARG A 129 -16.62 3.30 -12.79
C ARG A 129 -17.45 4.56 -13.01
N ALA A 130 -18.76 4.47 -12.85
CA ALA A 130 -19.65 5.61 -13.08
C ALA A 130 -19.27 6.82 -12.21
N VAL A 131 -18.98 6.61 -10.93
CA VAL A 131 -18.59 7.69 -10.01
C VAL A 131 -17.19 8.22 -10.31
N VAL A 132 -16.23 7.36 -10.67
CA VAL A 132 -14.88 7.81 -11.09
C VAL A 132 -14.97 8.66 -12.36
N GLU A 133 -15.78 8.27 -13.34
CA GLU A 133 -16.04 9.06 -14.56
C GLU A 133 -16.67 10.42 -14.27
N GLU A 134 -17.57 10.50 -13.26
CA GLU A 134 -18.13 11.76 -12.81
C GLU A 134 -17.07 12.67 -12.19
N VAL A 135 -16.23 12.14 -11.29
CA VAL A 135 -15.15 12.90 -10.64
C VAL A 135 -14.12 13.37 -11.67
N ALA A 136 -13.78 12.54 -12.64
CA ALA A 136 -12.78 12.86 -13.66
C ALA A 136 -13.13 14.12 -14.47
N LYS A 137 -14.41 14.48 -14.58
CA LYS A 137 -14.84 15.72 -15.28
C LYS A 137 -14.30 17.00 -14.65
N ASP A 138 -14.00 16.97 -13.34
CA ASP A 138 -13.43 18.12 -12.62
C ASP A 138 -11.88 18.15 -12.69
N TYR A 139 -11.28 17.18 -13.41
CA TYR A 139 -9.83 16.97 -13.52
C TYR A 139 -9.36 16.84 -14.96
N GLU A 140 -9.75 17.79 -15.84
CA GLU A 140 -9.42 17.78 -17.27
C GLU A 140 -7.90 17.70 -17.56
N ASP A 141 -7.07 18.07 -16.58
CA ASP A 141 -5.61 18.04 -16.67
C ASP A 141 -5.01 16.68 -16.26
N VAL A 142 -5.83 15.69 -15.86
CA VAL A 142 -5.43 14.33 -15.46
C VAL A 142 -6.06 13.33 -16.43
N THR A 143 -5.24 12.48 -17.02
CA THR A 143 -5.72 11.36 -17.84
C THR A 143 -6.13 10.20 -16.94
N TYR A 144 -7.14 9.44 -17.36
CA TYR A 144 -7.51 8.23 -16.63
C TYR A 144 -7.96 7.12 -17.57
N GLU A 145 -7.86 5.90 -17.07
CA GLU A 145 -8.40 4.71 -17.71
C GLU A 145 -8.93 3.71 -16.66
N HIS A 146 -9.80 2.81 -17.10
CA HIS A 146 -10.27 1.69 -16.27
C HIS A 146 -9.52 0.41 -16.64
N MET A 147 -9.09 -0.32 -15.61
CA MET A 147 -8.44 -1.61 -15.79
C MET A 147 -9.11 -2.67 -14.93
N LEU A 148 -9.36 -3.85 -15.48
CA LEU A 148 -9.83 -4.98 -14.67
C LEU A 148 -8.72 -5.44 -13.73
N VAL A 149 -9.06 -5.81 -12.51
CA VAL A 149 -8.10 -6.15 -11.45
C VAL A 149 -7.17 -7.29 -11.82
N ASP A 150 -7.67 -8.32 -12.51
CA ASP A 150 -6.88 -9.43 -13.02
C ASP A 150 -5.86 -8.98 -14.09
N ASN A 151 -6.24 -8.05 -14.96
CA ASN A 151 -5.29 -7.44 -15.89
C ASN A 151 -4.28 -6.55 -15.16
N CYS A 152 -4.70 -5.79 -14.15
CA CYS A 152 -3.79 -4.95 -13.35
C CYS A 152 -2.71 -5.81 -12.68
N ALA A 153 -3.06 -6.92 -12.06
CA ALA A 153 -2.10 -7.86 -11.49
C ALA A 153 -1.09 -8.37 -12.53
N MET A 154 -1.55 -8.76 -13.71
CA MET A 154 -0.64 -9.14 -14.80
C MET A 154 0.28 -7.99 -15.23
N GLN A 155 -0.26 -6.77 -15.37
CA GLN A 155 0.48 -5.60 -15.82
C GLN A 155 1.51 -5.11 -14.80
N LEU A 156 1.28 -5.29 -13.50
CA LEU A 156 2.27 -4.98 -12.46
C LEU A 156 3.58 -5.74 -12.67
N VAL A 157 3.51 -7.01 -13.11
CA VAL A 157 4.70 -7.82 -13.37
C VAL A 157 5.21 -7.74 -14.81
N MET A 158 4.39 -7.28 -15.76
CA MET A 158 4.78 -7.20 -17.18
C MET A 158 5.26 -5.82 -17.62
N ASN A 159 4.68 -4.75 -17.06
CA ASN A 159 4.96 -3.38 -17.42
C ASN A 159 4.65 -2.42 -16.27
N PRO A 160 5.37 -2.51 -15.11
CA PRO A 160 5.09 -1.68 -13.94
C PRO A 160 5.31 -0.18 -14.19
N GLY A 161 6.16 0.19 -15.15
CA GLY A 161 6.46 1.58 -15.48
C GLY A 161 5.28 2.38 -16.06
N GLN A 162 4.20 1.73 -16.50
CA GLN A 162 3.00 2.41 -16.99
C GLN A 162 2.16 3.05 -15.89
N PHE A 163 2.30 2.60 -14.63
CA PHE A 163 1.49 3.06 -13.52
C PHE A 163 2.02 4.36 -12.93
N ASP A 164 1.10 5.26 -12.59
CA ASP A 164 1.35 6.46 -11.79
C ASP A 164 0.51 6.42 -10.51
N VAL A 165 -0.82 6.59 -10.62
CA VAL A 165 -1.76 6.43 -9.51
C VAL A 165 -2.72 5.31 -9.83
N VAL A 166 -2.73 4.27 -8.99
CA VAL A 166 -3.64 3.13 -9.09
C VAL A 166 -4.74 3.30 -8.05
N LEU A 167 -5.96 3.61 -8.50
CA LEU A 167 -7.12 3.81 -7.65
C LEU A 167 -7.90 2.50 -7.51
N THR A 168 -8.11 2.03 -6.28
CA THR A 168 -8.73 0.73 -6.02
C THR A 168 -9.73 0.75 -4.87
N GLU A 169 -10.66 -0.21 -4.90
CA GLU A 169 -11.44 -0.60 -3.73
C GLU A 169 -10.56 -1.34 -2.69
N ASN A 170 -11.13 -1.65 -1.53
CA ASN A 170 -10.41 -2.13 -0.35
C ASN A 170 -9.63 -3.44 -0.60
N MET A 171 -10.31 -4.50 -1.01
CA MET A 171 -9.71 -5.84 -1.16
C MET A 171 -8.70 -5.88 -2.32
N PHE A 172 -9.03 -5.27 -3.47
CA PHE A 172 -8.12 -5.23 -4.61
C PHE A 172 -6.87 -4.41 -4.29
N GLY A 173 -7.04 -3.28 -3.60
CA GLY A 173 -5.92 -2.45 -3.16
C GLY A 173 -5.00 -3.15 -2.18
N ASP A 174 -5.54 -4.00 -1.30
CA ASP A 174 -4.74 -4.83 -0.40
C ASP A 174 -3.83 -5.78 -1.17
N ILE A 175 -4.42 -6.57 -2.06
CA ILE A 175 -3.71 -7.59 -2.84
C ILE A 175 -2.68 -6.94 -3.79
N LEU A 176 -3.10 -5.95 -4.57
CA LEU A 176 -2.22 -5.31 -5.56
C LEU A 176 -1.06 -4.54 -4.93
N SER A 177 -1.26 -3.95 -3.74
CA SER A 177 -0.16 -3.25 -3.07
C SER A 177 0.88 -4.21 -2.48
N ASP A 178 0.48 -5.38 -2.02
CA ASP A 178 1.41 -6.40 -1.57
C ASP A 178 2.20 -6.97 -2.76
N GLU A 179 1.55 -7.19 -3.91
CA GLU A 179 2.24 -7.54 -5.16
C GLU A 179 3.23 -6.46 -5.58
N ALA A 180 2.80 -5.18 -5.56
CA ALA A 180 3.66 -4.04 -5.88
C ALA A 180 4.86 -3.93 -4.93
N SER A 181 4.71 -4.30 -3.65
CA SER A 181 5.81 -4.32 -2.70
C SER A 181 6.89 -5.33 -3.07
N MET A 182 6.48 -6.50 -3.54
CA MET A 182 7.42 -7.56 -3.91
C MET A 182 8.25 -7.19 -5.14
N ILE A 183 7.69 -6.46 -6.09
CA ILE A 183 8.44 -6.00 -7.26
C ILE A 183 9.39 -4.83 -6.95
N THR A 184 9.25 -4.15 -5.79
CA THR A 184 10.25 -3.17 -5.30
C THR A 184 11.42 -3.82 -4.56
N GLY A 185 11.38 -5.14 -4.37
CA GLY A 185 12.43 -5.94 -3.76
C GLY A 185 12.09 -6.48 -2.37
N SER A 186 11.25 -5.83 -1.58
CA SER A 186 10.81 -6.30 -0.26
C SER A 186 9.60 -5.55 0.28
N ILE A 187 8.75 -6.24 0.99
CA ILE A 187 7.66 -5.64 1.77
C ILE A 187 8.19 -4.67 2.86
N GLY A 188 9.44 -4.84 3.29
CA GLY A 188 10.13 -3.94 4.22
C GLY A 188 10.43 -2.53 3.64
N MET A 189 10.14 -2.31 2.36
CA MET A 189 10.24 -1.01 1.69
C MET A 189 8.91 -0.28 1.56
N LEU A 190 7.78 -0.95 1.83
CA LEU A 190 6.44 -0.42 1.59
C LEU A 190 5.91 0.35 2.79
N SER A 191 6.06 1.67 2.76
CA SER A 191 5.42 2.60 3.70
C SER A 191 3.93 2.76 3.41
N SER A 192 3.15 3.20 4.39
CA SER A 192 1.76 3.57 4.17
C SER A 192 1.27 4.71 5.05
N ALA A 193 0.28 5.44 4.53
CA ALA A 193 -0.49 6.45 5.25
C ALA A 193 -1.97 6.16 5.08
N SER A 194 -2.72 6.18 6.17
CA SER A 194 -4.18 6.10 6.16
C SER A 194 -4.74 7.44 6.63
N LEU A 195 -5.39 8.16 5.71
CA LEU A 195 -5.85 9.54 5.94
C LEU A 195 -7.37 9.64 6.01
N ASN A 196 -7.86 10.63 6.73
CA ASN A 196 -9.26 11.05 6.67
C ASN A 196 -9.44 12.32 5.81
N GLU A 197 -10.58 12.99 5.94
CA GLU A 197 -10.87 14.22 5.20
C GLU A 197 -10.02 15.41 5.65
N THR A 198 -9.46 15.35 6.86
CA THR A 198 -8.58 16.38 7.42
C THR A 198 -7.10 16.05 7.18
N LYS A 199 -6.20 16.68 7.93
CA LYS A 199 -4.77 16.32 7.97
C LYS A 199 -4.45 15.19 8.96
N PHE A 200 -5.44 14.65 9.65
CA PHE A 200 -5.22 13.54 10.57
C PHE A 200 -4.99 12.24 9.80
N GLY A 201 -3.98 11.50 10.19
CA GLY A 201 -3.61 10.24 9.57
C GLY A 201 -3.03 9.24 10.57
N MET A 202 -3.02 7.99 10.17
CA MET A 202 -2.30 6.89 10.80
C MET A 202 -1.22 6.41 9.83
N TYR A 203 -0.01 6.29 10.33
CA TYR A 203 1.17 6.00 9.53
C TYR A 203 1.84 4.74 10.07
N GLU A 204 1.93 3.74 9.23
CA GLU A 204 2.46 2.43 9.57
C GLU A 204 3.02 1.76 8.32
N PRO A 205 4.02 0.87 8.42
CA PRO A 205 4.39 0.04 7.28
C PRO A 205 3.24 -0.88 6.88
N SER A 206 3.19 -1.29 5.61
CA SER A 206 2.12 -2.19 5.13
C SER A 206 2.26 -3.62 5.64
N HIS A 207 3.47 -4.04 6.00
CA HIS A 207 3.73 -5.39 6.52
C HIS A 207 3.21 -5.60 7.95
N GLY A 208 2.98 -6.86 8.32
CA GLY A 208 2.59 -7.26 9.67
C GLY A 208 3.72 -7.16 10.70
N SER A 209 3.43 -7.62 11.92
CA SER A 209 4.34 -7.52 13.09
C SER A 209 5.47 -8.55 13.11
N ALA A 210 5.45 -9.57 12.24
CA ALA A 210 6.48 -10.63 12.11
C ALA A 210 7.04 -11.13 13.45
N PRO A 211 6.21 -11.71 14.34
CA PRO A 211 6.61 -12.09 15.69
C PRO A 211 7.72 -13.16 15.75
N ASP A 212 7.88 -13.93 14.70
CA ASP A 212 8.93 -14.94 14.52
C ASP A 212 10.35 -14.37 14.41
N ILE A 213 10.48 -13.11 14.01
CA ILE A 213 11.78 -12.40 13.94
C ILE A 213 11.95 -11.31 15.01
N ALA A 214 10.97 -11.16 15.91
CA ALA A 214 11.04 -10.17 16.99
C ALA A 214 12.28 -10.40 17.88
N GLY A 215 13.00 -9.31 18.17
CA GLY A 215 14.22 -9.34 18.99
C GLY A 215 15.47 -9.88 18.31
N LYS A 216 15.42 -10.26 17.03
CA LYS A 216 16.57 -10.80 16.28
C LYS A 216 17.42 -9.74 15.57
N ASP A 217 17.02 -8.48 15.60
CA ASP A 217 17.68 -7.35 14.93
C ASP A 217 17.90 -7.55 13.41
N ILE A 218 16.94 -8.19 12.72
CA ILE A 218 17.04 -8.49 11.28
C ILE A 218 15.96 -7.86 10.43
N ALA A 219 14.91 -7.29 11.04
CA ALA A 219 13.83 -6.63 10.31
C ALA A 219 14.33 -5.37 9.60
N ASN A 220 13.82 -5.13 8.39
CA ASN A 220 14.09 -3.89 7.66
C ASN A 220 13.27 -2.72 8.25
N PRO A 221 13.89 -1.64 8.77
CA PRO A 221 13.16 -0.53 9.38
C PRO A 221 12.71 0.53 8.37
N ILE A 222 13.09 0.43 7.09
CA ILE A 222 12.95 1.50 6.09
C ILE A 222 11.48 1.85 5.87
N ALA A 223 10.58 0.87 5.76
CA ALA A 223 9.15 1.14 5.59
C ALA A 223 8.56 1.97 6.75
N THR A 224 8.98 1.72 7.99
CA THR A 224 8.55 2.51 9.16
C THR A 224 9.12 3.92 9.11
N ILE A 225 10.38 4.08 8.74
CA ILE A 225 11.04 5.39 8.59
C ILE A 225 10.37 6.21 7.50
N LEU A 226 10.09 5.61 6.34
CA LEU A 226 9.37 6.27 5.25
C LEU A 226 7.92 6.60 5.64
N SER A 227 7.26 5.76 6.46
CA SER A 227 5.93 6.09 7.00
C SER A 227 5.98 7.33 7.91
N ALA A 228 7.07 7.52 8.67
CA ALA A 228 7.27 8.74 9.44
C ALA A 228 7.50 9.97 8.52
N ALA A 229 8.22 9.83 7.41
CA ALA A 229 8.34 10.88 6.41
C ALA A 229 6.97 11.26 5.82
N MET A 230 6.12 10.26 5.49
CA MET A 230 4.75 10.51 5.06
C MET A 230 3.93 11.27 6.12
N MET A 231 4.11 10.98 7.40
CA MET A 231 3.45 11.71 8.50
C MET A 231 3.85 13.19 8.49
N LEU A 232 5.13 13.49 8.36
CA LEU A 232 5.62 14.87 8.28
C LEU A 232 5.02 15.59 7.07
N ARG A 233 4.98 14.96 5.91
CA ARG A 233 4.45 15.52 4.67
C ARG A 233 2.93 15.74 4.73
N TYR A 234 2.15 14.72 5.08
CA TYR A 234 0.69 14.78 4.93
C TYR A 234 -0.05 15.36 6.13
N SER A 235 0.45 15.20 7.37
CA SER A 235 -0.20 15.74 8.57
C SER A 235 0.33 17.09 9.01
N PHE A 236 1.62 17.37 8.74
CA PHE A 236 2.28 18.55 9.29
C PHE A 236 2.75 19.56 8.23
N ASP A 237 2.61 19.25 6.91
CA ASP A 237 3.12 20.05 5.78
C ASP A 237 4.62 20.35 5.89
N LEU A 238 5.39 19.42 6.42
CA LEU A 238 6.84 19.47 6.58
C LEU A 238 7.51 18.72 5.43
N ASP A 239 7.31 19.20 4.19
CA ASP A 239 7.83 18.55 2.99
C ASP A 239 9.36 18.46 3.00
N ARG A 240 10.03 19.52 3.44
CA ARG A 240 11.49 19.58 3.47
C ARG A 240 12.09 18.53 4.43
N GLU A 241 11.49 18.36 5.59
CA GLU A 241 11.90 17.38 6.58
C GLU A 241 11.62 15.95 6.10
N ALA A 242 10.51 15.76 5.39
CA ALA A 242 10.20 14.48 4.76
C ALA A 242 11.21 14.14 3.65
N ASP A 243 11.54 15.10 2.79
CA ASP A 243 12.55 14.94 1.73
C ASP A 243 13.93 14.60 2.32
N ALA A 244 14.31 15.21 3.45
CA ALA A 244 15.57 14.91 4.14
C ALA A 244 15.63 13.45 4.63
N ILE A 245 14.52 12.91 5.15
CA ILE A 245 14.45 11.50 5.56
C ILE A 245 14.53 10.58 4.32
N GLU A 246 13.80 10.89 3.27
CA GLU A 246 13.83 10.10 2.03
C GLU A 246 15.23 10.10 1.40
N ALA A 247 15.91 11.26 1.38
CA ALA A 247 17.29 11.38 0.92
C ALA A 247 18.29 10.59 1.80
N ALA A 248 18.09 10.57 3.13
CA ALA A 248 18.90 9.79 4.05
C ALA A 248 18.75 8.27 3.82
N VAL A 249 17.54 7.79 3.53
CA VAL A 249 17.30 6.40 3.11
C VAL A 249 18.03 6.10 1.81
N GLN A 250 17.87 6.94 0.80
CA GLN A 250 18.58 6.81 -0.48
C GLN A 250 20.10 6.73 -0.28
N LYS A 251 20.66 7.60 0.56
CA LYS A 251 22.10 7.64 0.85
C LYS A 251 22.59 6.33 1.49
N ALA A 252 21.85 5.78 2.45
CA ALA A 252 22.20 4.50 3.06
C ALA A 252 22.23 3.36 2.02
N LEU A 253 21.28 3.35 1.09
CA LEU A 253 21.23 2.39 -0.01
C LEU A 253 22.39 2.61 -1.01
N THR A 254 22.69 3.85 -1.36
CA THR A 254 23.81 4.20 -2.27
C THR A 254 25.17 3.81 -1.70
N GLU A 255 25.37 3.94 -0.38
CA GLU A 255 26.58 3.49 0.31
C GLU A 255 26.67 1.96 0.46
N GLY A 256 25.68 1.21 -0.04
CA GLY A 256 25.70 -0.25 -0.12
C GLY A 256 25.23 -0.96 1.14
N TYR A 257 24.63 -0.26 2.13
CA TYR A 257 24.06 -0.93 3.31
C TYR A 257 22.72 -1.60 2.98
N ARG A 258 22.55 -2.84 3.47
CA ARG A 258 21.34 -3.66 3.21
C ARG A 258 20.95 -4.43 4.46
N THR A 259 19.63 -4.57 4.67
CA THR A 259 19.08 -5.61 5.54
C THR A 259 18.97 -6.92 4.76
N SER A 260 18.72 -8.03 5.45
CA SER A 260 18.74 -9.37 4.86
C SER A 260 17.74 -9.59 3.72
N ASP A 261 16.60 -8.92 3.77
CA ASP A 261 15.51 -9.00 2.80
C ASP A 261 15.81 -8.32 1.45
N ILE A 262 16.71 -7.33 1.45
CA ILE A 262 17.14 -6.58 0.25
C ILE A 262 18.62 -6.78 -0.06
N MET A 263 19.23 -7.86 0.46
CA MET A 263 20.66 -8.12 0.30
C MET A 263 21.03 -8.41 -1.15
N ALA A 264 22.16 -7.87 -1.61
CA ALA A 264 22.71 -8.11 -2.93
C ALA A 264 24.26 -8.28 -2.84
N GLU A 265 24.83 -8.89 -3.88
CA GLU A 265 26.28 -9.07 -3.98
C GLU A 265 27.03 -7.73 -3.95
N GLY A 266 28.09 -7.65 -3.17
CA GLY A 266 28.91 -6.45 -2.99
C GLY A 266 28.37 -5.45 -1.97
N CYS A 267 27.21 -5.74 -1.33
CA CYS A 267 26.63 -4.91 -0.29
C CYS A 267 27.04 -5.35 1.12
N THR A 268 26.90 -4.44 2.08
CA THR A 268 27.19 -4.67 3.51
C THR A 268 25.90 -5.00 4.26
N LEU A 269 25.81 -6.20 4.81
CA LEU A 269 24.68 -6.62 5.63
C LEU A 269 24.68 -5.89 6.97
N VAL A 270 23.54 -5.30 7.34
CA VAL A 270 23.32 -4.63 8.64
C VAL A 270 21.98 -5.08 9.25
N GLY A 271 21.90 -5.02 10.58
CA GLY A 271 20.65 -5.28 11.31
C GLY A 271 19.74 -4.05 11.35
N THR A 272 18.55 -4.23 11.93
CA THR A 272 17.54 -3.18 12.12
C THR A 272 18.09 -1.95 12.80
N THR A 273 18.76 -2.14 13.93
CA THR A 273 19.34 -1.06 14.75
C THR A 273 20.36 -0.26 13.95
N ARG A 274 21.32 -0.97 13.31
CA ARG A 274 22.38 -0.30 12.57
C ARG A 274 21.86 0.44 11.33
N MET A 275 20.88 -0.10 10.62
CA MET A 275 20.25 0.60 9.49
C MET A 275 19.55 1.89 9.98
N GLY A 276 18.83 1.84 11.09
CA GLY A 276 18.20 3.03 11.68
C GLY A 276 19.20 4.10 12.10
N GLU A 277 20.32 3.72 12.73
CA GLU A 277 21.41 4.64 13.10
C GLU A 277 22.05 5.33 11.90
N LEU A 278 22.32 4.56 10.83
CA LEU A 278 22.90 5.08 9.58
C LEU A 278 21.98 6.13 8.96
N ILE A 279 20.68 5.79 8.78
CA ILE A 279 19.71 6.71 8.20
C ILE A 279 19.57 7.97 9.06
N ALA A 280 19.45 7.83 10.39
CA ALA A 280 19.38 8.97 11.31
C ALA A 280 20.62 9.87 11.21
N GLY A 281 21.80 9.28 11.03
CA GLY A 281 23.07 10.02 10.88
C GLY A 281 23.22 10.76 9.55
N TYR A 282 22.39 10.44 8.55
CA TYR A 282 22.42 11.09 7.23
C TYR A 282 21.35 12.19 7.07
N ILE A 283 20.46 12.38 8.04
CA ILE A 283 19.49 13.47 8.01
C ILE A 283 20.24 14.78 8.27
N GLU A 284 20.21 15.68 7.27
CA GLU A 284 20.89 16.99 7.28
C GLU A 284 19.86 18.15 7.31
#